data_8994fb8b9f0c26ee0c5d39125eb3648c
#
_entry.id   8994fb8b9f0c26ee0c5d39125eb3648c
#
_cell.length_a   1.000
_cell.length_b   1.000
_cell.length_c   1.000
_cell.angle_alpha   90.00
_cell.angle_beta   90.00
_cell.angle_gamma   90.00
#
_symmetry.space_group_name_H-M   'P 1'
#
loop_
_entity.id
_entity.type
_entity.pdbx_description
1 polymer ?
#
loop_
_entity_poly.entity_id
_entity_poly.type
_entity_poly.pdbx_seq_one_letter_code
_entity_poly.pdbx_strand_id
1 'polypeptide(L)'
;SLIYTDDDSDSYSNIFDNAKTDITDADKDRLIASLKQLNEGENIESVVDVDEVIRYFVVHNFVCNFDSYTGSMIHNYYLYEEDGQLSMIPWDYNLAFGGFQGGQDATSMVNYPIDTPVSGGTVDSRPMLAWIFESEEYTQLYHQYFADFISSYFDSGYFTQMMAQTKQLIATYVEKDPTKFCTYEEFETGVETLEQFCLLRAESVQGQLDGTIPSTSDGQAEDSSALVDASELSISDMGTMNNAMGGGM
;
A
#
# COMPACT_ATOMS: atom_id res chain seq x y z
N SER A 1 12.49 -7.13 4.94
CA SER A 1 11.70 -7.84 3.91
C SER A 1 10.91 -9.02 4.46
N LEU A 2 11.15 -9.44 5.71
CA LEU A 2 10.57 -10.62 6.36
C LEU A 2 10.94 -11.94 5.65
N ILE A 3 12.10 -11.98 5.01
CA ILE A 3 12.66 -13.20 4.40
C ILE A 3 13.32 -14.03 5.51
N TYR A 4 13.01 -15.33 5.57
CA TYR A 4 13.69 -16.25 6.45
C TYR A 4 15.16 -16.42 6.03
N THR A 5 16.08 -16.32 6.99
CA THR A 5 17.53 -16.45 6.78
C THR A 5 18.03 -17.75 7.39
N ASP A 6 17.84 -17.91 8.69
CA ASP A 6 18.23 -19.07 9.51
C ASP A 6 17.49 -19.06 10.86
N ASP A 7 17.78 -20.01 11.74
CA ASP A 7 17.14 -20.12 13.04
C ASP A 7 17.86 -19.29 14.14
N ASP A 8 18.86 -18.44 13.81
CA ASP A 8 19.58 -17.60 14.76
C ASP A 8 18.89 -16.24 14.93
N SER A 9 18.48 -15.91 16.14
CA SER A 9 17.81 -14.63 16.44
C SER A 9 18.69 -13.40 16.13
N ASP A 10 20.01 -13.53 16.16
CA ASP A 10 20.92 -12.42 15.85
C ASP A 10 20.83 -12.02 14.37
N SER A 11 20.42 -12.93 13.47
CA SER A 11 20.18 -12.63 12.07
C SER A 11 18.98 -11.71 11.84
N TYR A 12 18.13 -11.50 12.84
CA TYR A 12 16.91 -10.67 12.82
C TYR A 12 16.99 -9.48 13.78
N SER A 13 18.19 -9.07 14.20
CA SER A 13 18.39 -7.97 15.16
C SER A 13 17.68 -6.68 14.72
N ASN A 14 17.64 -6.37 13.41
CA ASN A 14 16.92 -5.23 12.86
C ASN A 14 15.39 -5.27 13.09
N ILE A 15 14.81 -6.45 13.34
CA ILE A 15 13.40 -6.60 13.72
C ILE A 15 13.28 -6.49 15.24
N PHE A 16 14.03 -7.30 15.97
CA PHE A 16 13.91 -7.42 17.42
C PHE A 16 14.35 -6.17 18.16
N ASP A 17 15.39 -5.46 17.70
CA ASP A 17 15.85 -4.19 18.30
C ASP A 17 14.81 -3.06 18.12
N ASN A 18 13.88 -3.21 17.20
CA ASN A 18 12.81 -2.25 16.95
C ASN A 18 11.44 -2.71 17.49
N ALA A 19 11.40 -3.77 18.29
CA ALA A 19 10.17 -4.24 18.93
C ALA A 19 9.50 -3.11 19.73
N LYS A 20 8.17 -3.01 19.65
CA LYS A 20 7.38 -1.99 20.34
C LYS A 20 6.80 -2.48 21.66
N THR A 21 6.90 -3.77 21.91
CA THR A 21 6.48 -4.44 23.15
C THR A 21 7.68 -5.15 23.76
N ASP A 22 7.59 -5.50 25.03
CA ASP A 22 8.57 -6.39 25.65
C ASP A 22 8.48 -7.78 25.04
N ILE A 23 9.58 -8.29 24.51
CA ILE A 23 9.66 -9.59 23.85
C ILE A 23 10.59 -10.53 24.62
N THR A 24 10.23 -11.80 24.61
CA THR A 24 11.05 -12.89 25.21
C THR A 24 11.76 -13.70 24.12
N ASP A 25 12.68 -14.57 24.49
CA ASP A 25 13.31 -15.48 23.52
C ASP A 25 12.28 -16.42 22.88
N ALA A 26 11.24 -16.83 23.62
CA ALA A 26 10.16 -17.64 23.06
C ALA A 26 9.35 -16.88 21.99
N ASP A 27 9.19 -15.56 22.12
CA ASP A 27 8.53 -14.74 21.11
C ASP A 27 9.39 -14.63 19.84
N LYS A 28 10.72 -14.50 19.99
CA LYS A 28 11.66 -14.50 18.86
C LYS A 28 11.64 -15.84 18.12
N ASP A 29 11.68 -16.96 18.86
CA ASP A 29 11.63 -18.29 18.28
C ASP A 29 10.34 -18.53 17.49
N ARG A 30 9.18 -18.07 18.00
CA ARG A 30 7.91 -18.17 17.30
C ARG A 30 7.91 -17.35 16.01
N LEU A 31 8.38 -16.09 16.06
CA LEU A 31 8.46 -15.26 14.86
C LEU A 31 9.36 -15.89 13.80
N ILE A 32 10.53 -16.40 14.18
CA ILE A 32 11.45 -17.07 13.24
C ILE A 32 10.78 -18.30 12.62
N ALA A 33 10.06 -19.11 13.42
CA ALA A 33 9.33 -20.26 12.92
C ALA A 33 8.21 -19.85 11.94
N SER A 34 7.47 -18.78 12.24
CA SER A 34 6.44 -18.25 11.34
C SER A 34 7.05 -17.71 10.04
N LEU A 35 8.18 -16.98 10.10
CA LEU A 35 8.89 -16.52 8.90
C LEU A 35 9.40 -17.68 8.05
N LYS A 36 9.90 -18.75 8.68
CA LYS A 36 10.34 -19.95 7.97
C LYS A 36 9.20 -20.59 7.20
N GLN A 37 8.08 -20.83 7.86
CA GLN A 37 6.90 -21.45 7.25
C GLN A 37 6.31 -20.54 6.16
N LEU A 38 6.26 -19.24 6.39
CA LEU A 38 5.83 -18.27 5.38
C LEU A 38 6.69 -18.32 4.11
N ASN A 39 8.02 -18.45 4.26
CA ASN A 39 8.94 -18.57 3.13
C ASN A 39 8.90 -19.96 2.46
N GLU A 40 8.42 -20.99 3.15
CA GLU A 40 8.17 -22.33 2.58
C GLU A 40 6.86 -22.38 1.77
N GLY A 41 5.94 -21.43 1.99
CA GLY A 41 4.68 -21.32 1.26
C GLY A 41 3.63 -22.39 1.61
N GLU A 42 3.82 -23.13 2.71
CA GLU A 42 2.92 -24.20 3.13
C GLU A 42 2.09 -23.82 4.37
N ASN A 43 0.81 -24.21 4.40
CA ASN A 43 -0.12 -23.98 5.53
C ASN A 43 -0.11 -22.50 6.02
N ILE A 44 -0.27 -21.59 5.09
CA ILE A 44 -0.19 -20.14 5.32
C ILE A 44 -1.11 -19.69 6.47
N GLU A 45 -2.32 -20.26 6.58
CA GLU A 45 -3.32 -19.93 7.61
C GLU A 45 -2.83 -20.22 9.05
N SER A 46 -1.80 -21.04 9.21
CA SER A 46 -1.24 -21.32 10.52
C SER A 46 -0.28 -20.23 11.00
N VAL A 47 0.23 -19.40 10.11
CA VAL A 47 1.24 -18.39 10.41
C VAL A 47 0.85 -16.97 9.94
N VAL A 48 -0.26 -16.82 9.22
CA VAL A 48 -0.78 -15.53 8.75
C VAL A 48 -2.27 -15.44 9.05
N ASP A 49 -2.74 -14.30 9.57
CA ASP A 49 -4.15 -13.95 9.51
C ASP A 49 -4.49 -13.57 8.07
N VAL A 50 -4.97 -14.56 7.32
CA VAL A 50 -5.22 -14.46 5.87
C VAL A 50 -6.21 -13.35 5.54
N ASP A 51 -7.33 -13.25 6.30
CA ASP A 51 -8.36 -12.25 6.04
C ASP A 51 -7.81 -10.83 6.26
N GLU A 52 -7.14 -10.60 7.38
CA GLU A 52 -6.60 -9.29 7.74
C GLU A 52 -5.48 -8.86 6.77
N VAL A 53 -4.55 -9.76 6.44
CA VAL A 53 -3.42 -9.44 5.55
C VAL A 53 -3.89 -9.17 4.12
N ILE A 54 -4.84 -9.93 3.59
CA ILE A 54 -5.40 -9.65 2.26
C ILE A 54 -6.10 -8.28 2.25
N ARG A 55 -6.92 -7.96 3.26
CA ARG A 55 -7.57 -6.64 3.38
C ARG A 55 -6.56 -5.51 3.50
N TYR A 56 -5.49 -5.71 4.27
CA TYR A 56 -4.39 -4.76 4.34
C TYR A 56 -3.83 -4.47 2.95
N PHE A 57 -3.48 -5.50 2.16
CA PHE A 57 -2.90 -5.30 0.84
C PHE A 57 -3.89 -4.74 -0.19
N VAL A 58 -5.18 -5.05 -0.10
CA VAL A 58 -6.19 -4.42 -0.96
C VAL A 58 -6.17 -2.90 -0.79
N VAL A 59 -6.27 -2.40 0.43
CA VAL A 59 -6.25 -0.96 0.70
C VAL A 59 -4.87 -0.37 0.38
N HIS A 60 -3.80 -1.02 0.83
CA HIS A 60 -2.42 -0.58 0.64
C HIS A 60 -2.06 -0.41 -0.85
N ASN A 61 -2.41 -1.40 -1.66
CA ASN A 61 -2.13 -1.39 -3.10
C ASN A 61 -3.05 -0.44 -3.86
N PHE A 62 -4.30 -0.26 -3.41
CA PHE A 62 -5.18 0.76 -3.97
C PHE A 62 -4.59 2.16 -3.84
N VAL A 63 -4.13 2.52 -2.65
CA VAL A 63 -3.60 3.87 -2.38
C VAL A 63 -2.15 4.08 -2.85
N CYS A 64 -1.53 3.10 -3.52
CA CYS A 64 -0.18 3.20 -4.08
C CYS A 64 0.84 3.76 -3.07
N ASN A 65 0.90 3.18 -1.85
CA ASN A 65 1.84 3.60 -0.82
C ASN A 65 3.19 2.90 -0.99
N PHE A 66 4.11 3.51 -1.73
CA PHE A 66 5.45 2.98 -1.97
C PHE A 66 6.47 3.37 -0.91
N ASP A 67 6.09 4.16 0.08
CA ASP A 67 6.89 4.44 1.27
C ASP A 67 6.62 3.41 2.38
N SER A 68 6.41 2.16 2.01
CA SER A 68 6.02 1.09 2.93
C SER A 68 6.58 -0.28 2.50
N TYR A 69 5.91 -1.37 2.91
CA TYR A 69 6.36 -2.75 2.68
C TYR A 69 6.54 -3.11 1.20
N THR A 70 5.67 -2.62 0.32
CA THR A 70 5.74 -2.86 -1.13
C THR A 70 6.71 -1.96 -1.87
N GLY A 71 7.28 -0.97 -1.20
CA GLY A 71 8.28 -0.07 -1.75
C GLY A 71 9.71 -0.58 -1.63
N SER A 72 10.67 0.22 -2.09
CA SER A 72 12.11 -0.12 -2.11
C SER A 72 12.75 -0.12 -0.72
N MET A 73 12.26 0.68 0.22
CA MET A 73 12.83 0.83 1.56
C MET A 73 12.28 -0.18 2.57
N ILE A 74 11.14 -0.81 2.30
CA ILE A 74 10.53 -1.88 3.11
C ILE A 74 10.38 -1.46 4.58
N HIS A 75 9.69 -0.37 4.83
CA HIS A 75 9.46 0.20 6.16
C HIS A 75 8.01 0.72 6.30
N ASN A 76 7.73 1.57 7.29
CA ASN A 76 6.42 2.19 7.53
C ASN A 76 5.25 1.19 7.60
N TYR A 77 5.45 0.13 8.36
CA TYR A 77 4.42 -0.80 8.81
C TYR A 77 4.84 -1.40 10.15
N TYR A 78 3.89 -1.90 10.90
CA TYR A 78 4.18 -2.79 12.02
C TYR A 78 3.77 -4.21 11.67
N LEU A 79 4.62 -5.16 12.05
CA LEU A 79 4.26 -6.57 12.05
C LEU A 79 3.70 -6.88 13.44
N TYR A 80 2.47 -7.40 13.47
CA TYR A 80 1.85 -7.92 14.69
C TYR A 80 1.93 -9.44 14.68
N GLU A 81 2.33 -10.03 15.78
CA GLU A 81 2.39 -11.47 15.98
C GLU A 81 1.61 -11.83 17.23
N GLU A 82 0.67 -12.75 17.11
CA GLU A 82 -0.09 -13.33 18.21
C GLU A 82 -0.21 -14.85 18.00
N ASP A 83 0.28 -15.63 18.95
CA ASP A 83 0.24 -17.10 18.93
C ASP A 83 0.81 -17.73 17.63
N GLY A 84 1.79 -17.09 17.02
CA GLY A 84 2.46 -17.52 15.78
C GLY A 84 1.80 -17.02 14.50
N GLN A 85 0.64 -16.38 14.56
CA GLN A 85 0.01 -15.74 13.40
C GLN A 85 0.48 -14.30 13.23
N LEU A 86 0.81 -13.96 11.99
CA LEU A 86 1.28 -12.66 11.58
C LEU A 86 0.16 -11.85 10.92
N SER A 87 0.08 -10.57 11.26
CA SER A 87 -0.73 -9.58 10.55
C SER A 87 0.03 -8.27 10.39
N MET A 88 -0.51 -7.33 9.60
CA MET A 88 0.16 -6.08 9.26
C MET A 88 -0.67 -4.88 9.71
N ILE A 89 -0.03 -3.96 10.46
CA ILE A 89 -0.64 -2.71 10.89
C ILE A 89 -0.10 -1.58 10.01
N PRO A 90 -0.98 -0.79 9.35
CA PRO A 90 -0.56 0.33 8.51
C PRO A 90 0.06 1.45 9.36
N TRP A 91 1.10 2.09 8.80
CA TRP A 91 1.80 3.21 9.43
C TRP A 91 2.28 4.21 8.39
N ASP A 92 2.17 5.51 8.70
CA ASP A 92 2.78 6.62 7.94
C ASP A 92 2.35 6.71 6.47
N TYR A 93 1.04 6.87 6.23
CA TYR A 93 0.44 6.93 4.89
C TYR A 93 0.42 8.33 4.27
N ASN A 94 1.17 9.29 4.83
CA ASN A 94 1.23 10.66 4.33
C ASN A 94 1.83 10.79 2.92
N LEU A 95 2.57 9.78 2.44
CA LEU A 95 3.13 9.69 1.09
C LEU A 95 2.42 8.64 0.21
N ALA A 96 1.21 8.24 0.59
CA ALA A 96 0.35 7.42 -0.27
C ALA A 96 -0.06 8.18 -1.54
N PHE A 97 -0.82 7.52 -2.40
CA PHE A 97 -1.31 8.04 -3.68
C PHE A 97 -0.18 8.43 -4.65
N GLY A 98 0.92 7.66 -4.63
CA GLY A 98 2.09 7.91 -5.47
C GLY A 98 2.94 9.10 -5.03
N GLY A 99 2.71 9.65 -3.83
CA GLY A 99 3.44 10.81 -3.32
C GLY A 99 4.91 10.57 -2.96
N PHE A 100 5.29 9.30 -2.80
CA PHE A 100 6.68 8.93 -2.49
C PHE A 100 7.59 9.12 -3.70
N GLN A 101 8.74 9.76 -3.50
CA GLN A 101 9.79 10.09 -4.49
C GLN A 101 9.44 11.16 -5.54
N GLY A 102 8.23 11.71 -5.57
CA GLY A 102 7.85 12.83 -6.44
C GLY A 102 7.98 12.57 -7.95
N GLY A 103 7.23 13.31 -8.76
CA GLY A 103 7.38 13.26 -10.22
C GLY A 103 6.94 11.95 -10.90
N GLN A 104 6.18 11.13 -10.21
CA GLN A 104 5.56 9.96 -10.82
C GLN A 104 4.51 10.41 -11.84
N ASP A 105 4.46 9.70 -12.98
CA ASP A 105 3.42 9.91 -13.98
C ASP A 105 2.07 9.45 -13.45
N ALA A 106 1.06 10.33 -13.49
CA ALA A 106 -0.26 10.05 -12.93
C ALA A 106 -0.95 8.87 -13.64
N THR A 107 -0.79 8.73 -14.96
CA THR A 107 -1.33 7.60 -15.71
C THR A 107 -0.73 6.27 -15.22
N SER A 108 0.58 6.22 -15.00
CA SER A 108 1.25 5.03 -14.44
C SER A 108 0.76 4.72 -13.03
N MET A 109 0.52 5.73 -12.19
CA MET A 109 0.06 5.52 -10.81
C MET A 109 -1.40 5.06 -10.75
N VAL A 110 -2.28 5.69 -11.54
CA VAL A 110 -3.69 5.29 -11.65
C VAL A 110 -3.83 3.84 -12.12
N ASN A 111 -2.98 3.40 -13.05
CA ASN A 111 -3.01 2.04 -13.58
C ASN A 111 -2.06 1.07 -12.87
N TYR A 112 -1.48 1.45 -11.73
CA TYR A 112 -0.51 0.59 -11.07
C TYR A 112 -1.05 -0.84 -10.87
N PRO A 113 -0.31 -1.88 -11.31
CA PRO A 113 -0.82 -3.25 -11.39
C PRO A 113 -1.20 -3.82 -10.03
N ILE A 114 -2.40 -4.43 -9.93
CA ILE A 114 -2.85 -5.02 -8.67
C ILE A 114 -2.22 -6.39 -8.38
N ASP A 115 -1.77 -7.13 -9.40
CA ASP A 115 -1.18 -8.47 -9.25
C ASP A 115 0.37 -8.45 -9.19
N THR A 116 1.00 -7.32 -9.47
CA THR A 116 2.44 -7.09 -9.28
C THR A 116 2.69 -5.77 -8.54
N PRO A 117 2.10 -5.56 -7.34
CA PRO A 117 2.03 -4.25 -6.69
C PRO A 117 3.30 -3.88 -5.91
N VAL A 118 4.48 -4.23 -6.40
CA VAL A 118 5.76 -3.99 -5.73
C VAL A 118 6.61 -2.99 -6.52
N SER A 119 6.98 -1.89 -5.88
CA SER A 119 7.90 -0.90 -6.41
C SER A 119 9.31 -1.13 -5.86
N GLY A 120 10.27 -1.36 -6.76
CA GLY A 120 11.68 -1.57 -6.36
C GLY A 120 11.98 -2.99 -5.90
N GLY A 121 11.41 -3.97 -6.57
CA GLY A 121 11.60 -5.41 -6.33
C GLY A 121 10.58 -6.24 -7.09
N THR A 122 10.45 -7.49 -6.69
CA THR A 122 9.46 -8.43 -7.21
C THR A 122 8.50 -8.85 -6.10
N VAL A 123 7.34 -9.40 -6.46
CA VAL A 123 6.37 -9.96 -5.51
C VAL A 123 7.06 -11.01 -4.62
N ASP A 124 7.86 -11.91 -5.20
CA ASP A 124 8.58 -12.98 -4.47
C ASP A 124 9.57 -12.44 -3.43
N SER A 125 10.01 -11.20 -3.57
CA SER A 125 10.87 -10.54 -2.58
C SER A 125 10.10 -10.00 -1.34
N ARG A 126 8.81 -10.22 -1.28
CA ARG A 126 7.88 -9.75 -0.23
C ARG A 126 7.07 -10.92 0.34
N PRO A 127 7.64 -11.74 1.23
CA PRO A 127 6.99 -12.96 1.73
C PRO A 127 5.59 -12.77 2.30
N MET A 128 5.30 -11.65 2.97
CA MET A 128 3.94 -11.35 3.46
C MET A 128 2.91 -11.10 2.36
N LEU A 129 3.36 -10.88 1.12
CA LEU A 129 2.50 -10.63 -0.05
C LEU A 129 2.52 -11.80 -1.04
N ALA A 130 3.68 -12.44 -1.23
CA ALA A 130 3.94 -13.41 -2.31
C ALA A 130 2.95 -14.57 -2.33
N TRP A 131 2.63 -15.15 -1.17
CA TRP A 131 1.71 -16.28 -1.04
C TRP A 131 0.32 -16.00 -1.61
N ILE A 132 -0.11 -14.74 -1.68
CA ILE A 132 -1.40 -14.35 -2.27
C ILE A 132 -1.42 -14.73 -3.77
N PHE A 133 -0.32 -14.50 -4.47
CA PHE A 133 -0.22 -14.71 -5.92
C PHE A 133 0.34 -16.10 -6.30
N GLU A 134 0.85 -16.86 -5.33
CA GLU A 134 1.25 -18.25 -5.50
C GLU A 134 0.07 -19.23 -5.42
N SER A 135 -1.08 -18.77 -4.89
CA SER A 135 -2.30 -19.57 -4.75
C SER A 135 -3.45 -18.96 -5.55
N GLU A 136 -4.05 -19.74 -6.44
CA GLU A 136 -5.24 -19.32 -7.18
C GLU A 136 -6.40 -18.94 -6.24
N GLU A 137 -6.57 -19.68 -5.12
CA GLU A 137 -7.61 -19.42 -4.12
C GLU A 137 -7.41 -18.05 -3.46
N TYR A 138 -6.18 -17.74 -3.01
CA TYR A 138 -5.90 -16.46 -2.35
C TYR A 138 -5.88 -15.28 -3.33
N THR A 139 -5.43 -15.48 -4.57
CA THR A 139 -5.55 -14.47 -5.63
C THR A 139 -7.02 -14.14 -5.90
N GLN A 140 -7.89 -15.15 -5.99
CA GLN A 140 -9.34 -14.94 -6.18
C GLN A 140 -9.96 -14.21 -4.99
N LEU A 141 -9.57 -14.54 -3.75
CA LEU A 141 -10.04 -13.85 -2.55
C LEU A 141 -9.57 -12.39 -2.51
N TYR A 142 -8.33 -12.11 -2.89
CA TYR A 142 -7.78 -10.78 -3.01
C TYR A 142 -8.55 -9.94 -4.06
N HIS A 143 -8.82 -10.51 -5.24
CA HIS A 143 -9.65 -9.87 -6.26
C HIS A 143 -11.08 -9.64 -5.78
N GLN A 144 -11.68 -10.59 -5.06
CA GLN A 144 -13.01 -10.42 -4.48
C GLN A 144 -13.04 -9.25 -3.49
N TYR A 145 -12.04 -9.14 -2.61
CA TYR A 145 -11.97 -8.04 -1.65
C TYR A 145 -11.71 -6.69 -2.33
N PHE A 146 -10.97 -6.66 -3.43
CA PHE A 146 -10.87 -5.45 -4.24
C PHE A 146 -12.22 -5.06 -4.86
N ALA A 147 -12.95 -6.01 -5.43
CA ALA A 147 -14.29 -5.77 -5.99
C ALA A 147 -15.26 -5.24 -4.92
N ASP A 148 -15.26 -5.84 -3.73
CA ASP A 148 -16.08 -5.41 -2.60
C ASP A 148 -15.70 -3.99 -2.13
N PHE A 149 -14.41 -3.68 -2.12
CA PHE A 149 -13.89 -2.36 -1.78
C PHE A 149 -14.35 -1.31 -2.81
N ILE A 150 -14.16 -1.56 -4.12
CA ILE A 150 -14.61 -0.66 -5.19
C ILE A 150 -16.12 -0.43 -5.10
N SER A 151 -16.89 -1.50 -5.00
CA SER A 151 -18.36 -1.41 -4.91
C SER A 151 -18.82 -0.61 -3.69
N SER A 152 -18.22 -0.88 -2.51
CA SER A 152 -18.65 -0.27 -1.25
C SER A 152 -18.28 1.19 -1.14
N TYR A 153 -17.11 1.59 -1.62
CA TYR A 153 -16.59 2.95 -1.47
C TYR A 153 -16.86 3.84 -2.68
N PHE A 154 -16.73 3.32 -3.91
CA PHE A 154 -16.78 4.14 -5.13
C PHE A 154 -18.12 4.06 -5.82
N ASP A 155 -18.62 2.87 -6.19
CA ASP A 155 -19.90 2.71 -6.90
C ASP A 155 -21.08 3.19 -6.06
N SER A 156 -20.99 3.04 -4.74
CA SER A 156 -22.01 3.55 -3.81
C SER A 156 -22.06 5.08 -3.71
N GLY A 157 -21.03 5.79 -4.20
CA GLY A 157 -20.86 7.23 -4.01
C GLY A 157 -20.37 7.64 -2.60
N TYR A 158 -20.09 6.67 -1.72
CA TYR A 158 -19.65 6.94 -0.35
C TYR A 158 -18.34 7.73 -0.33
N PHE A 159 -17.36 7.39 -1.19
CA PHE A 159 -16.07 8.07 -1.24
C PHE A 159 -16.22 9.57 -1.54
N THR A 160 -16.95 9.95 -2.59
CA THR A 160 -17.17 11.34 -2.95
C THR A 160 -17.89 12.10 -1.82
N GLN A 161 -18.89 11.46 -1.18
CA GLN A 161 -19.57 12.07 -0.04
C GLN A 161 -18.63 12.27 1.15
N MET A 162 -17.79 11.28 1.46
CA MET A 162 -16.80 11.33 2.55
C MET A 162 -15.77 12.44 2.28
N MET A 163 -15.26 12.56 1.05
CA MET A 163 -14.33 13.62 0.65
C MET A 163 -14.94 15.01 0.86
N ALA A 164 -16.17 15.24 0.38
CA ALA A 164 -16.86 16.50 0.55
C ALA A 164 -17.09 16.85 2.04
N GLN A 165 -17.52 15.91 2.85
CA GLN A 165 -17.74 16.09 4.29
C GLN A 165 -16.43 16.38 5.02
N THR A 166 -15.35 15.66 4.70
CA THR A 166 -14.04 15.86 5.31
C THR A 166 -13.48 17.22 4.94
N LYS A 167 -13.52 17.61 3.63
CA LYS A 167 -13.13 18.95 3.18
C LYS A 167 -13.88 20.02 3.96
N GLN A 168 -15.21 19.92 4.05
CA GLN A 168 -16.04 20.88 4.79
C GLN A 168 -15.65 20.97 6.28
N LEU A 169 -15.35 19.84 6.91
CA LEU A 169 -14.98 19.79 8.33
C LEU A 169 -13.65 20.48 8.62
N ILE A 170 -12.62 20.28 7.77
CA ILE A 170 -11.26 20.74 8.07
C ILE A 170 -10.89 22.07 7.39
N ALA A 171 -11.56 22.50 6.31
CA ALA A 171 -11.20 23.66 5.49
C ALA A 171 -10.89 24.93 6.30
N THR A 172 -11.78 25.29 7.24
CA THR A 172 -11.60 26.50 8.06
C THR A 172 -10.40 26.39 9.01
N TYR A 173 -10.05 25.18 9.44
CA TYR A 173 -8.87 24.94 10.29
C TYR A 173 -7.60 25.04 9.45
N VAL A 174 -7.57 24.43 8.28
CA VAL A 174 -6.44 24.52 7.33
C VAL A 174 -6.18 25.98 6.92
N GLU A 175 -7.24 26.73 6.60
CA GLU A 175 -7.10 28.14 6.23
C GLU A 175 -6.42 28.97 7.33
N LYS A 176 -6.81 28.75 8.60
CA LYS A 176 -6.38 29.52 9.77
C LYS A 176 -5.11 29.01 10.43
N ASP A 177 -4.64 27.82 10.11
CA ASP A 177 -3.47 27.22 10.74
C ASP A 177 -2.21 28.04 10.43
N PRO A 178 -1.58 28.66 11.46
CA PRO A 178 -0.35 29.44 11.25
C PRO A 178 0.87 28.56 10.95
N THR A 179 0.75 27.24 11.15
CA THR A 179 1.83 26.27 10.94
C THR A 179 1.67 25.48 9.65
N LYS A 180 0.64 25.76 8.85
CA LYS A 180 0.42 25.09 7.58
C LYS A 180 1.62 25.22 6.66
N PHE A 181 1.94 24.14 5.97
CA PHE A 181 3.05 24.06 5.01
C PHE A 181 2.60 24.16 3.55
N CYS A 182 1.32 24.46 3.31
CA CYS A 182 0.76 24.75 1.99
C CYS A 182 -0.19 25.96 2.09
N THR A 183 -0.44 26.65 0.99
CA THR A 183 -1.49 27.67 0.92
C THR A 183 -2.87 27.02 0.95
N TYR A 184 -3.92 27.82 1.18
CA TYR A 184 -5.27 27.29 1.15
C TYR A 184 -5.68 26.87 -0.27
N GLU A 185 -5.23 27.60 -1.29
CA GLU A 185 -5.45 27.26 -2.69
C GLU A 185 -4.75 25.92 -3.07
N GLU A 186 -3.53 25.69 -2.59
CA GLU A 186 -2.83 24.41 -2.78
C GLU A 186 -3.58 23.27 -2.09
N PHE A 187 -4.12 23.49 -0.88
CA PHE A 187 -4.96 22.51 -0.21
C PHE A 187 -6.23 22.18 -1.02
N GLU A 188 -6.93 23.19 -1.56
CA GLU A 188 -8.12 22.97 -2.38
C GLU A 188 -7.79 22.16 -3.64
N THR A 189 -6.73 22.54 -4.36
CA THR A 189 -6.23 21.82 -5.53
C THR A 189 -5.85 20.37 -5.19
N GLY A 190 -5.11 20.18 -4.08
CA GLY A 190 -4.70 18.86 -3.63
C GLY A 190 -5.88 17.94 -3.32
N VAL A 191 -6.94 18.45 -2.67
CA VAL A 191 -8.14 17.67 -2.39
C VAL A 191 -8.88 17.29 -3.67
N GLU A 192 -8.99 18.19 -4.64
CA GLU A 192 -9.63 17.93 -5.93
C GLU A 192 -8.83 16.91 -6.75
N THR A 193 -7.50 17.04 -6.77
CA THR A 193 -6.62 16.08 -7.46
C THR A 193 -6.68 14.69 -6.81
N LEU A 194 -6.70 14.62 -5.47
CA LEU A 194 -6.83 13.36 -4.75
C LEU A 194 -8.16 12.65 -5.06
N GLU A 195 -9.27 13.40 -5.09
CA GLU A 195 -10.56 12.82 -5.43
C GLU A 195 -10.56 12.26 -6.85
N GLN A 196 -10.06 13.01 -7.83
CA GLN A 196 -9.96 12.56 -9.21
C GLN A 196 -9.02 11.37 -9.37
N PHE A 197 -7.86 11.39 -8.71
CA PHE A 197 -6.93 10.27 -8.70
C PHE A 197 -7.61 8.99 -8.22
N CYS A 198 -8.31 9.04 -7.09
CA CYS A 198 -8.98 7.87 -6.53
C CYS A 198 -10.11 7.34 -7.40
N LEU A 199 -10.89 8.23 -8.06
CA LEU A 199 -11.95 7.82 -8.98
C LEU A 199 -11.37 7.12 -10.23
N LEU A 200 -10.33 7.68 -10.85
CA LEU A 200 -9.65 7.05 -11.99
C LEU A 200 -8.94 5.75 -11.58
N ARG A 201 -8.37 5.71 -10.37
CA ARG A 201 -7.78 4.48 -9.82
C ARG A 201 -8.83 3.38 -9.64
N ALA A 202 -10.03 3.72 -9.16
CA ALA A 202 -11.13 2.77 -9.03
C ALA A 202 -11.58 2.24 -10.40
N GLU A 203 -11.67 3.10 -11.42
CA GLU A 203 -11.95 2.70 -12.80
C GLU A 203 -10.88 1.73 -13.33
N SER A 204 -9.59 2.06 -13.14
CA SER A 204 -8.48 1.19 -13.56
C SER A 204 -8.50 -0.16 -12.83
N VAL A 205 -8.69 -0.17 -11.51
CA VAL A 205 -8.77 -1.41 -10.72
C VAL A 205 -9.94 -2.28 -11.19
N GLN A 206 -11.11 -1.68 -11.46
CA GLN A 206 -12.25 -2.42 -12.00
C GLN A 206 -11.89 -3.04 -13.36
N GLY A 207 -11.23 -2.30 -14.26
CA GLY A 207 -10.75 -2.81 -15.54
C GLY A 207 -9.71 -3.93 -15.39
N GLN A 208 -8.86 -3.88 -14.37
CA GLN A 208 -7.91 -4.95 -14.08
C GLN A 208 -8.62 -6.21 -13.54
N LEU A 209 -9.66 -6.05 -12.73
CA LEU A 209 -10.44 -7.17 -12.19
C LEU A 209 -11.27 -7.88 -13.27
N ASP A 210 -11.80 -7.15 -14.23
CA ASP A 210 -12.61 -7.73 -15.33
C ASP A 210 -11.77 -8.14 -16.54
N GLY A 211 -10.45 -7.90 -16.52
CA GLY A 211 -9.51 -8.29 -17.56
C GLY A 211 -9.49 -7.38 -18.79
N THR A 212 -10.15 -6.23 -18.77
CA THR A 212 -10.05 -5.21 -19.85
C THR A 212 -8.73 -4.44 -19.80
N ILE A 213 -8.14 -4.30 -18.61
CA ILE A 213 -6.83 -3.75 -18.37
C ILE A 213 -5.92 -4.86 -17.81
N PRO A 214 -4.68 -5.04 -18.32
CA PRO A 214 -3.77 -6.02 -17.72
C PRO A 214 -3.46 -5.69 -16.25
N SER A 215 -3.52 -6.70 -15.36
CA SER A 215 -3.33 -6.57 -13.92
C SER A 215 -1.87 -6.72 -13.47
N THR A 216 -0.96 -7.02 -14.40
CA THR A 216 0.49 -7.20 -14.13
C THR A 216 1.32 -6.18 -14.89
N SER A 217 2.52 -5.88 -14.35
CA SER A 217 3.48 -4.97 -15.00
C SER A 217 3.88 -5.42 -16.40
N ASP A 218 4.12 -6.71 -16.59
CA ASP A 218 4.49 -7.28 -17.88
C ASP A 218 3.33 -7.17 -18.87
N GLY A 219 2.12 -7.49 -18.45
CA GLY A 219 0.92 -7.36 -19.29
C GLY A 219 0.68 -5.91 -19.75
N GLN A 220 0.84 -4.93 -18.87
CA GLN A 220 0.72 -3.51 -19.21
C GLN A 220 1.86 -3.02 -20.11
N ALA A 221 3.06 -3.61 -20.00
CA ALA A 221 4.18 -3.30 -20.89
C ALA A 221 3.93 -3.89 -22.31
N GLU A 222 3.23 -5.02 -22.42
CA GLU A 222 2.85 -5.64 -23.69
C GLU A 222 1.65 -4.93 -24.35
N ASP A 223 0.65 -4.53 -23.57
CA ASP A 223 -0.54 -3.82 -24.04
C ASP A 223 -0.97 -2.70 -23.08
N SER A 224 -0.68 -1.49 -23.47
CA SER A 224 -1.06 -0.27 -22.74
C SER A 224 -2.29 0.43 -23.31
N SER A 225 -2.94 -0.15 -24.33
CA SER A 225 -4.00 0.52 -25.11
C SER A 225 -5.28 0.76 -24.32
N ALA A 226 -5.54 -0.02 -23.28
CA ALA A 226 -6.72 0.05 -22.44
C ALA A 226 -6.50 0.79 -21.11
N LEU A 227 -5.29 1.32 -20.87
CA LEU A 227 -4.99 2.05 -19.63
C LEU A 227 -5.85 3.31 -19.51
N VAL A 228 -6.31 3.58 -18.30
CA VAL A 228 -7.04 4.82 -17.97
C VAL A 228 -6.11 6.02 -18.14
N ASP A 229 -6.53 7.00 -18.94
CA ASP A 229 -5.75 8.23 -19.15
C ASP A 229 -5.91 9.17 -17.94
N ALA A 230 -4.83 9.48 -17.26
CA ALA A 230 -4.75 10.45 -16.18
C ALA A 230 -3.73 11.57 -16.47
N SER A 231 -3.42 11.82 -17.75
CA SER A 231 -2.42 12.81 -18.17
C SER A 231 -2.74 14.25 -17.76
N GLU A 232 -4.00 14.56 -17.48
CA GLU A 232 -4.42 15.86 -16.96
C GLU A 232 -4.18 16.04 -15.45
N LEU A 233 -3.84 14.96 -14.72
CA LEU A 233 -3.52 15.05 -13.30
C LEU A 233 -2.04 15.25 -13.06
N SER A 234 -1.73 16.02 -12.02
CA SER A 234 -0.37 16.18 -11.50
C SER A 234 -0.30 15.60 -10.08
N ILE A 235 0.44 14.53 -9.87
CA ILE A 235 0.65 13.94 -8.53
C ILE A 235 1.19 14.99 -7.54
N SER A 236 2.03 15.91 -8.01
CA SER A 236 2.59 16.97 -7.17
C SER A 236 1.56 17.97 -6.64
N ASP A 237 0.36 18.04 -7.22
CA ASP A 237 -0.71 18.89 -6.71
C ASP A 237 -1.31 18.36 -5.39
N MET A 238 -1.14 17.06 -5.11
CA MET A 238 -1.48 16.45 -3.82
C MET A 238 -0.41 16.70 -2.75
N GLY A 239 0.71 17.30 -3.10
CA GLY A 239 1.84 17.61 -2.22
C GLY A 239 3.16 17.08 -2.78
N THR A 240 4.25 17.64 -2.27
CA THR A 240 5.60 17.22 -2.65
C THR A 240 6.40 16.88 -1.41
N MET A 241 7.26 15.85 -1.50
CA MET A 241 8.27 15.63 -0.48
C MET A 241 9.22 16.82 -0.41
N ASN A 242 9.26 17.50 0.70
CA ASN A 242 10.33 18.45 0.96
C ASN A 242 11.62 17.69 1.24
N ASN A 243 12.53 17.66 0.29
CA ASN A 243 13.90 17.14 0.46
C ASN A 243 14.74 18.05 1.40
N ALA A 244 14.16 18.52 2.50
CA ALA A 244 14.85 19.33 3.51
C ALA A 244 15.76 18.46 4.43
N MET A 245 16.25 17.33 3.97
CA MET A 245 17.34 16.57 4.62
C MET A 245 18.71 16.77 3.92
N GLY A 246 18.89 17.88 3.25
CA GLY A 246 20.17 18.29 2.65
C GLY A 246 20.74 19.53 3.29
N GLY A 247 21.11 19.50 4.58
CA GLY A 247 21.69 20.69 5.20
C GLY A 247 21.95 20.61 6.70
N GLY A 248 22.59 19.58 7.13
CA GLY A 248 23.20 19.52 8.48
C GLY A 248 24.68 19.21 8.35
N MET A 249 25.49 20.26 8.32
CA MET A 249 26.95 20.15 8.58
C MET A 249 27.17 19.86 10.06
#